data_7c2891f02fc72b0c4f14f9f0a947cdaa
#
_entry.id   7c2891f02fc72b0c4f14f9f0a947cdaa
#
_cell.length_a   1.000
_cell.length_b   1.000
_cell.length_c   1.000
_cell.angle_alpha   90.00
_cell.angle_beta   90.00
_cell.angle_gamma   90.00
#
_symmetry.space_group_name_H-M   'P 1'
#
loop_
_entity.id
_entity.type
_entity.pdbx_description
1 polymer ?
#
loop_
_entity_poly.entity_id
_entity_poly.type
_entity_poly.pdbx_seq_one_letter_code
_entity_poly.pdbx_strand_id
1 'polypeptide(L)'
;MVDQQLIARGIRDKRVLEAMARVPRELFVPEELRGRAYDDVALPIGSGQTISQPAMVALICELLALRGDERVLDVGAGSGYQAAVLAELVTEVHAVERLDELAAQARENLAATGYADRVVVHVGDGTLGDPEHAPFAAIAVAAAAPEPPHSLYEQLEPDGRMAVPVGSRHDQLLELVVRGPDRPRVVRSVPCRFVPLVGEEGFSD
;
A
#
# COMPACT_ATOMS: atom_id res chain seq x y z
N MET A 1 14.53 -7.35 11.28
CA MET A 1 13.69 -7.30 10.07
C MET A 1 14.51 -6.89 8.86
N VAL A 2 15.06 -5.68 8.76
CA VAL A 2 15.72 -5.17 7.54
C VAL A 2 16.79 -6.12 7.02
N ASP A 3 17.86 -6.39 7.78
CA ASP A 3 18.98 -7.19 7.30
C ASP A 3 18.64 -8.66 7.05
N GLN A 4 17.86 -9.27 7.93
CA GLN A 4 17.61 -10.72 7.90
C GLN A 4 16.45 -11.11 6.96
N GLN A 5 15.55 -10.19 6.65
CA GLN A 5 14.35 -10.47 5.86
C GLN A 5 14.36 -9.67 4.55
N LEU A 6 14.38 -8.33 4.59
CA LEU A 6 14.18 -7.52 3.40
C LEU A 6 15.36 -7.64 2.42
N ILE A 7 16.58 -7.46 2.90
CA ILE A 7 17.79 -7.61 2.06
C ILE A 7 17.93 -9.05 1.54
N ALA A 8 17.64 -10.05 2.37
CA ALA A 8 17.69 -11.45 1.97
C ALA A 8 16.65 -11.79 0.87
N ARG A 9 15.50 -11.10 0.84
CA ARG A 9 14.46 -11.23 -0.20
C ARG A 9 14.71 -10.35 -1.44
N GLY A 10 15.81 -9.63 -1.48
CA GLY A 10 16.24 -8.91 -2.67
C GLY A 10 15.86 -7.43 -2.69
N ILE A 11 15.32 -6.86 -1.62
CA ILE A 11 15.12 -5.41 -1.50
C ILE A 11 16.49 -4.73 -1.47
N ARG A 12 16.69 -3.71 -2.33
CA ARG A 12 17.98 -3.03 -2.53
C ARG A 12 17.91 -1.51 -2.37
N ASP A 13 16.73 -0.92 -2.52
CA ASP A 13 16.57 0.52 -2.35
C ASP A 13 16.84 0.91 -0.90
N LYS A 14 17.92 1.69 -0.69
CA LYS A 14 18.34 2.13 0.65
C LYS A 14 17.28 3.01 1.34
N ARG A 15 16.59 3.85 0.57
CA ARG A 15 15.53 4.72 1.13
C ARG A 15 14.38 3.88 1.65
N VAL A 16 13.98 2.82 0.91
CA VAL A 16 12.95 1.88 1.35
C VAL A 16 13.40 1.14 2.61
N LEU A 17 14.63 0.64 2.65
CA LEU A 17 15.18 -0.05 3.82
C LEU A 17 15.24 0.87 5.06
N GLU A 18 15.62 2.12 4.88
CA GLU A 18 15.64 3.15 5.94
C GLU A 18 14.23 3.50 6.42
N ALA A 19 13.27 3.67 5.51
CA ALA A 19 11.86 3.90 5.84
C ALA A 19 11.27 2.74 6.66
N MET A 20 11.49 1.51 6.20
CA MET A 20 11.06 0.30 6.90
C MET A 20 11.71 0.12 8.28
N ALA A 21 12.93 0.63 8.48
CA ALA A 21 13.61 0.62 9.78
C ALA A 21 13.09 1.70 10.73
N ARG A 22 12.62 2.84 10.19
CA ARG A 22 12.18 4.02 10.97
C ARG A 22 10.75 3.90 11.47
N VAL A 23 9.84 3.35 10.65
CA VAL A 23 8.42 3.23 11.01
C VAL A 23 8.24 2.11 12.05
N PRO A 24 7.75 2.41 13.27
CA PRO A 24 7.59 1.42 14.35
C PRO A 24 6.38 0.52 14.10
N ARG A 25 6.59 -0.55 13.32
CA ARG A 25 5.51 -1.45 12.86
C ARG A 25 4.68 -2.03 14.01
N GLU A 26 5.26 -2.24 15.19
CA GLU A 26 4.57 -2.74 16.39
C GLU A 26 3.44 -1.83 16.89
N LEU A 27 3.45 -0.55 16.49
CA LEU A 27 2.37 0.39 16.81
C LEU A 27 1.19 0.37 15.82
N PHE A 28 1.31 -0.43 14.75
CA PHE A 28 0.28 -0.61 13.72
C PHE A 28 -0.40 -1.99 13.80
N VAL A 29 -0.14 -2.75 14.84
CA VAL A 29 -0.77 -4.05 15.12
C VAL A 29 -1.45 -4.03 16.49
N PRO A 30 -2.45 -4.90 16.73
CA PRO A 30 -3.04 -5.07 18.05
C PRO A 30 -1.98 -5.36 19.11
N GLU A 31 -2.22 -4.92 20.35
CA GLU A 31 -1.23 -5.01 21.45
C GLU A 31 -0.72 -6.43 21.69
N GLU A 32 -1.60 -7.40 21.62
CA GLU A 32 -1.28 -8.84 21.77
C GLU A 32 -0.38 -9.39 20.66
N LEU A 33 -0.29 -8.69 19.51
CA LEU A 33 0.54 -9.08 18.37
C LEU A 33 1.85 -8.32 18.27
N ARG A 34 2.10 -7.32 19.12
CA ARG A 34 3.31 -6.48 19.07
C ARG A 34 4.60 -7.30 19.11
N GLY A 35 4.63 -8.38 19.90
CA GLY A 35 5.79 -9.29 19.97
C GLY A 35 6.09 -10.02 18.65
N ARG A 36 5.13 -10.04 17.72
CA ARG A 36 5.23 -10.67 16.40
C ARG A 36 5.24 -9.66 15.24
N ALA A 37 5.16 -8.38 15.54
CA ALA A 37 5.02 -7.33 14.52
C ALA A 37 6.08 -7.40 13.42
N TYR A 38 7.27 -7.89 13.75
CA TYR A 38 8.40 -8.00 12.82
C TYR A 38 8.61 -9.40 12.23
N ASP A 39 7.68 -10.35 12.49
CA ASP A 39 7.64 -11.61 11.75
C ASP A 39 7.37 -11.35 10.27
N ASP A 40 7.99 -12.13 9.38
CA ASP A 40 7.81 -11.97 7.92
C ASP A 40 6.50 -12.65 7.44
N VAL A 41 5.40 -12.27 8.06
CA VAL A 41 4.03 -12.76 7.79
C VAL A 41 3.02 -11.62 7.86
N ALA A 42 1.86 -11.82 7.23
CA ALA A 42 0.70 -10.97 7.46
C ALA A 42 0.11 -11.24 8.86
N LEU A 43 -0.36 -10.20 9.54
CA LEU A 43 -0.98 -10.30 10.87
C LEU A 43 -2.39 -9.68 10.86
N PRO A 44 -3.36 -10.24 11.61
CA PRO A 44 -4.69 -9.67 11.68
C PRO A 44 -4.69 -8.28 12.36
N ILE A 45 -5.54 -7.37 11.85
CA ILE A 45 -5.73 -6.01 12.38
C ILE A 45 -7.20 -5.71 12.72
N GLY A 46 -8.06 -6.72 12.73
CA GLY A 46 -9.50 -6.56 12.93
C GLY A 46 -10.28 -6.58 11.62
N SER A 47 -11.61 -6.62 11.72
CA SER A 47 -12.56 -6.57 10.60
C SER A 47 -12.25 -7.55 9.44
N GLY A 48 -11.62 -8.71 9.75
CA GLY A 48 -11.19 -9.69 8.74
C GLY A 48 -10.00 -9.25 7.88
N GLN A 49 -9.35 -8.13 8.20
CA GLN A 49 -8.23 -7.59 7.44
C GLN A 49 -6.89 -7.87 8.10
N THR A 50 -5.80 -7.68 7.34
CA THR A 50 -4.45 -7.91 7.80
C THR A 50 -3.51 -6.76 7.45
N ILE A 51 -2.53 -6.51 8.32
CA ILE A 51 -1.34 -5.75 7.92
C ILE A 51 -0.47 -6.66 7.04
N SER A 52 -0.08 -6.18 5.87
CA SER A 52 0.73 -6.96 4.92
C SER A 52 2.08 -7.36 5.50
N GLN A 53 2.60 -8.50 5.05
CA GLN A 53 3.96 -8.96 5.35
C GLN A 53 4.99 -7.85 5.09
N PRO A 54 5.97 -7.62 5.98
CA PRO A 54 6.97 -6.56 5.80
C PRO A 54 7.65 -6.55 4.44
N ALA A 55 8.03 -7.73 3.92
CA ALA A 55 8.68 -7.86 2.63
C ALA A 55 7.78 -7.42 1.46
N MET A 56 6.45 -7.59 1.56
CA MET A 56 5.52 -7.13 0.52
C MET A 56 5.37 -5.61 0.51
N VAL A 57 5.29 -4.97 1.68
CA VAL A 57 5.27 -3.50 1.78
C VAL A 57 6.55 -2.91 1.19
N ALA A 58 7.72 -3.45 1.57
CA ALA A 58 9.00 -3.00 1.03
C ALA A 58 9.09 -3.20 -0.49
N LEU A 59 8.60 -4.33 -1.03
CA LEU A 59 8.58 -4.61 -2.46
C LEU A 59 7.69 -3.63 -3.23
N ILE A 60 6.48 -3.34 -2.72
CA ILE A 60 5.58 -2.32 -3.31
C ILE A 60 6.30 -0.98 -3.37
N CYS A 61 6.87 -0.50 -2.25
CA CYS A 61 7.59 0.77 -2.21
C CYS A 61 8.79 0.80 -3.18
N GLU A 62 9.56 -0.29 -3.27
CA GLU A 62 10.71 -0.38 -4.19
C GLU A 62 10.27 -0.38 -5.66
N LEU A 63 9.17 -1.07 -6.01
CA LEU A 63 8.61 -1.09 -7.36
C LEU A 63 8.14 0.30 -7.82
N LEU A 64 7.56 1.08 -6.92
CA LEU A 64 7.10 2.44 -7.22
C LEU A 64 8.28 3.39 -7.50
N ALA A 65 9.50 3.09 -7.04
CA ALA A 65 10.73 3.85 -7.31
C ALA A 65 10.56 5.36 -7.09
N LEU A 66 10.05 5.72 -5.93
CA LEU A 66 9.70 7.08 -5.52
C LEU A 66 10.95 7.97 -5.38
N ARG A 67 10.83 9.26 -5.71
CA ARG A 67 11.95 10.24 -5.72
C ARG A 67 11.96 11.18 -4.53
N GLY A 68 10.77 11.47 -3.95
CA GLY A 68 10.64 12.23 -2.72
C GLY A 68 9.64 13.40 -2.76
N ASP A 69 9.38 13.95 -3.90
CA ASP A 69 8.50 15.12 -4.12
C ASP A 69 7.12 14.75 -4.70
N GLU A 70 6.86 13.45 -4.82
CA GLU A 70 5.63 12.94 -5.41
C GLU A 70 4.45 12.98 -4.42
N ARG A 71 3.23 13.05 -5.00
CA ARG A 71 1.97 12.71 -4.36
C ARG A 71 1.63 11.27 -4.65
N VAL A 72 1.31 10.51 -3.61
CA VAL A 72 1.05 9.06 -3.69
C VAL A 72 -0.31 8.71 -3.12
N LEU A 73 -1.01 7.78 -3.76
CA LEU A 73 -2.23 7.17 -3.25
C LEU A 73 -1.92 5.78 -2.67
N ASP A 74 -2.39 5.51 -1.45
CA ASP A 74 -2.37 4.21 -0.78
C ASP A 74 -3.80 3.66 -0.71
N VAL A 75 -4.09 2.57 -1.42
CA VAL A 75 -5.42 1.95 -1.49
C VAL A 75 -5.50 0.75 -0.58
N GLY A 76 -6.41 0.79 0.39
CA GLY A 76 -6.53 -0.19 1.47
C GLY A 76 -5.62 0.16 2.63
N ALA A 77 -5.83 1.33 3.25
CA ALA A 77 -4.98 1.85 4.32
C ALA A 77 -4.81 0.88 5.51
N GLY A 78 -5.85 0.10 5.82
CA GLY A 78 -5.86 -0.87 6.91
C GLY A 78 -5.44 -0.24 8.24
N SER A 79 -4.28 -0.63 8.77
CA SER A 79 -3.72 -0.03 9.99
C SER A 79 -3.03 1.32 9.79
N GLY A 80 -2.79 1.75 8.54
CA GLY A 80 -1.98 2.93 8.18
C GLY A 80 -0.48 2.68 8.05
N TYR A 81 -0.01 1.44 8.21
CA TYR A 81 1.42 1.12 8.18
C TYR A 81 2.07 1.40 6.82
N GLN A 82 1.47 0.94 5.72
CA GLN A 82 2.02 1.20 4.38
C GLN A 82 2.05 2.69 4.08
N ALA A 83 0.98 3.42 4.43
CA ALA A 83 0.92 4.87 4.29
C ALA A 83 2.03 5.59 5.08
N ALA A 84 2.34 5.14 6.32
CA ALA A 84 3.46 5.68 7.10
C ALA A 84 4.82 5.40 6.45
N VAL A 85 5.03 4.20 5.88
CA VAL A 85 6.27 3.89 5.14
C VAL A 85 6.38 4.75 3.88
N LEU A 86 5.29 4.93 3.12
CA LEU A 86 5.25 5.82 1.97
C LEU A 86 5.56 7.28 2.36
N ALA A 87 5.04 7.76 3.50
CA ALA A 87 5.32 9.10 3.99
C ALA A 87 6.81 9.33 4.38
N GLU A 88 7.59 8.29 4.62
CA GLU A 88 9.05 8.38 4.76
C GLU A 88 9.75 8.56 3.40
N LEU A 89 9.09 8.22 2.31
CA LEU A 89 9.66 8.23 0.96
C LEU A 89 9.23 9.46 0.14
N VAL A 90 8.06 10.05 0.46
CA VAL A 90 7.47 11.19 -0.28
C VAL A 90 6.90 12.24 0.67
N THR A 91 6.51 13.39 0.11
CA THR A 91 6.00 14.53 0.91
C THR A 91 4.52 14.45 1.22
N GLU A 92 3.71 13.79 0.37
CA GLU A 92 2.25 13.78 0.48
C GLU A 92 1.70 12.40 0.15
N VAL A 93 0.92 11.83 1.08
CA VAL A 93 0.25 10.54 0.92
C VAL A 93 -1.25 10.71 1.19
N HIS A 94 -2.06 10.31 0.21
CA HIS A 94 -3.49 10.09 0.40
C HIS A 94 -3.72 8.60 0.58
N ALA A 95 -4.57 8.23 1.52
CA ALA A 95 -4.89 6.84 1.78
C ALA A 95 -6.41 6.64 1.78
N VAL A 96 -6.89 5.59 1.12
CA VAL A 96 -8.33 5.26 1.08
C VAL A 96 -8.57 3.94 1.79
N GLU A 97 -9.54 3.93 2.70
CA GLU A 97 -10.00 2.74 3.41
C GLU A 97 -11.54 2.68 3.37
N ARG A 98 -12.10 1.52 3.02
CA ARG A 98 -13.57 1.37 2.92
C ARG A 98 -14.26 1.15 4.26
N LEU A 99 -13.53 0.63 5.25
CA LEU A 99 -14.07 0.31 6.58
C LEU A 99 -13.83 1.47 7.53
N ASP A 100 -14.90 2.14 7.99
CA ASP A 100 -14.83 3.29 8.90
C ASP A 100 -13.98 3.02 10.14
N GLU A 101 -14.13 1.82 10.73
CA GLU A 101 -13.37 1.42 11.93
C GLU A 101 -11.87 1.38 11.67
N LEU A 102 -11.44 0.81 10.53
CA LEU A 102 -10.04 0.75 10.18
C LEU A 102 -9.49 2.11 9.76
N ALA A 103 -10.28 2.93 9.07
CA ALA A 103 -9.87 4.30 8.75
C ALA A 103 -9.67 5.14 10.02
N ALA A 104 -10.52 4.99 11.03
CA ALA A 104 -10.35 5.62 12.33
C ALA A 104 -9.07 5.13 13.02
N GLN A 105 -8.87 3.82 13.08
CA GLN A 105 -7.66 3.21 13.65
C GLN A 105 -6.39 3.65 12.94
N ALA A 106 -6.42 3.73 11.60
CA ALA A 106 -5.29 4.23 10.81
C ALA A 106 -4.91 5.67 11.20
N ARG A 107 -5.91 6.56 11.34
CA ARG A 107 -5.68 7.96 11.76
C ARG A 107 -5.07 8.03 13.16
N GLU A 108 -5.56 7.21 14.11
CA GLU A 108 -5.00 7.12 15.47
C GLU A 108 -3.55 6.64 15.46
N ASN A 109 -3.25 5.57 14.73
CA ASN A 109 -1.90 5.02 14.61
C ASN A 109 -0.94 6.02 13.98
N LEU A 110 -1.37 6.70 12.90
CA LEU A 110 -0.58 7.73 12.21
C LEU A 110 -0.31 8.93 13.11
N ALA A 111 -1.30 9.35 13.90
CA ALA A 111 -1.11 10.43 14.88
C ALA A 111 -0.15 10.02 16.00
N ALA A 112 -0.30 8.82 16.55
CA ALA A 112 0.58 8.31 17.61
C ALA A 112 2.03 8.13 17.15
N THR A 113 2.27 7.96 15.84
CA THR A 113 3.59 7.74 15.25
C THR A 113 4.16 8.97 14.53
N GLY A 114 3.43 10.11 14.57
CA GLY A 114 3.92 11.39 14.03
C GLY A 114 3.76 11.54 12.51
N TYR A 115 2.88 10.77 11.86
CA TYR A 115 2.64 10.83 10.41
C TYR A 115 1.34 11.55 10.02
N ALA A 116 0.53 12.04 10.99
CA ALA A 116 -0.76 12.66 10.72
C ALA A 116 -0.69 13.88 9.79
N ASP A 117 0.39 14.65 9.82
CA ASP A 117 0.57 15.83 8.96
C ASP A 117 1.00 15.51 7.53
N ARG A 118 1.36 14.24 7.25
CA ARG A 118 1.86 13.79 5.94
C ARG A 118 0.95 12.76 5.26
N VAL A 119 0.00 12.22 6.00
CA VAL A 119 -0.93 11.19 5.49
C VAL A 119 -2.36 11.64 5.76
N VAL A 120 -3.15 11.77 4.70
CA VAL A 120 -4.59 12.04 4.77
C VAL A 120 -5.35 10.75 4.51
N VAL A 121 -6.17 10.29 5.47
CA VAL A 121 -6.97 9.07 5.33
C VAL A 121 -8.41 9.43 4.98
N HIS A 122 -8.88 8.96 3.83
CA HIS A 122 -10.24 9.09 3.32
C HIS A 122 -11.02 7.80 3.53
N VAL A 123 -12.31 7.91 3.85
CA VAL A 123 -13.23 6.76 3.86
C VAL A 123 -13.91 6.67 2.52
N GLY A 124 -13.82 5.52 1.85
CA GLY A 124 -14.43 5.34 0.54
C GLY A 124 -14.10 4.02 -0.14
N ASP A 125 -14.69 3.84 -1.31
CA ASP A 125 -14.37 2.71 -2.18
C ASP A 125 -12.97 2.89 -2.79
N GLY A 126 -12.02 2.08 -2.32
CA GLY A 126 -10.63 2.13 -2.78
C GLY A 126 -10.47 1.79 -4.27
N THR A 127 -11.42 1.08 -4.88
CA THR A 127 -11.37 0.78 -6.32
C THR A 127 -11.56 2.03 -7.18
N LEU A 128 -12.26 3.04 -6.63
CA LEU A 128 -12.50 4.33 -7.28
C LEU A 128 -11.41 5.36 -6.97
N GLY A 129 -10.49 5.03 -6.06
CA GLY A 129 -9.36 5.90 -5.69
C GLY A 129 -9.78 7.17 -4.95
N ASP A 130 -9.07 8.26 -5.28
CA ASP A 130 -9.30 9.60 -4.73
C ASP A 130 -9.23 10.65 -5.86
N PRO A 131 -10.29 10.78 -6.65
CA PRO A 131 -10.30 11.66 -7.83
C PRO A 131 -10.18 13.15 -7.47
N GLU A 132 -10.52 13.54 -6.22
CA GLU A 132 -10.43 14.95 -5.80
C GLU A 132 -8.98 15.43 -5.66
N HIS A 133 -8.05 14.51 -5.38
CA HIS A 133 -6.63 14.80 -5.19
C HIS A 133 -5.74 14.27 -6.33
N ALA A 134 -6.34 13.65 -7.36
CA ALA A 134 -5.62 13.23 -8.57
C ALA A 134 -5.04 14.45 -9.35
N PRO A 135 -3.97 14.27 -10.17
CA PRO A 135 -3.32 12.99 -10.44
C PRO A 135 -2.24 12.62 -9.40
N PHE A 136 -1.89 11.32 -9.36
CA PHE A 136 -0.86 10.75 -8.48
C PHE A 136 0.35 10.27 -9.31
N ALA A 137 1.54 10.55 -8.83
CA ALA A 137 2.76 10.01 -9.43
C ALA A 137 2.89 8.49 -9.23
N ALA A 138 2.34 7.99 -8.11
CA ALA A 138 2.30 6.57 -7.84
C ALA A 138 1.05 6.16 -7.03
N ILE A 139 0.62 4.91 -7.24
CA ILE A 139 -0.49 4.28 -6.51
C ILE A 139 0.00 2.93 -5.96
N ALA A 140 -0.10 2.77 -4.65
CA ALA A 140 0.15 1.51 -3.94
C ALA A 140 -1.18 0.85 -3.59
N VAL A 141 -1.42 -0.39 -4.01
CA VAL A 141 -2.66 -1.10 -3.69
C VAL A 141 -2.35 -2.27 -2.76
N ALA A 142 -2.94 -2.26 -1.55
CA ALA A 142 -2.71 -3.25 -0.50
C ALA A 142 -3.78 -4.36 -0.47
N ALA A 143 -4.57 -4.50 -1.52
CA ALA A 143 -5.60 -5.54 -1.69
C ALA A 143 -5.64 -6.01 -3.15
N ALA A 144 -6.06 -7.25 -3.40
CA ALA A 144 -6.06 -7.83 -4.75
C ALA A 144 -7.36 -7.54 -5.50
N ALA A 145 -7.26 -7.14 -6.76
CA ALA A 145 -8.39 -6.98 -7.67
C ALA A 145 -8.42 -8.08 -8.75
N PRO A 146 -9.58 -8.36 -9.40
CA PRO A 146 -9.64 -9.29 -10.53
C PRO A 146 -8.72 -8.85 -11.69
N GLU A 147 -8.68 -7.55 -11.93
CA GLU A 147 -7.86 -6.83 -12.91
C GLU A 147 -7.51 -5.45 -12.36
N PRO A 148 -6.50 -4.74 -12.89
CA PRO A 148 -6.17 -3.40 -12.42
C PRO A 148 -7.38 -2.46 -12.55
N PRO A 149 -7.86 -1.81 -11.46
CA PRO A 149 -9.00 -0.90 -11.53
C PRO A 149 -8.74 0.24 -12.51
N HIS A 150 -9.69 0.49 -13.40
CA HIS A 150 -9.58 1.52 -14.43
C HIS A 150 -9.53 2.92 -13.81
N SER A 151 -10.38 3.18 -12.81
CA SER A 151 -10.41 4.45 -12.09
C SER A 151 -9.06 4.80 -11.45
N LEU A 152 -8.33 3.81 -10.91
CA LEU A 152 -6.99 4.03 -10.37
C LEU A 152 -5.98 4.36 -11.47
N TYR A 153 -6.06 3.65 -12.61
CA TYR A 153 -5.17 3.91 -13.73
C TYR A 153 -5.34 5.34 -14.29
N GLU A 154 -6.58 5.82 -14.41
CA GLU A 154 -6.85 7.18 -14.90
C GLU A 154 -6.38 8.29 -13.94
N GLN A 155 -6.19 7.97 -12.66
CA GLN A 155 -5.67 8.90 -11.65
C GLN A 155 -4.14 8.94 -11.59
N LEU A 156 -3.42 8.13 -12.39
CA LEU A 156 -1.96 8.26 -12.50
C LEU A 156 -1.56 9.47 -13.33
N GLU A 157 -0.43 10.07 -13.00
CA GLU A 157 0.27 11.00 -13.89
C GLU A 157 0.78 10.28 -15.15
N PRO A 158 1.09 10.99 -16.26
CA PRO A 158 1.86 10.41 -17.36
C PRO A 158 3.15 9.77 -16.83
N ASP A 159 3.45 8.53 -17.26
CA ASP A 159 4.54 7.69 -16.74
C ASP A 159 4.43 7.33 -15.24
N GLY A 160 3.31 7.67 -14.59
CA GLY A 160 3.00 7.27 -13.21
C GLY A 160 2.91 5.75 -13.08
N ARG A 161 3.07 5.25 -11.86
CA ARG A 161 3.23 3.81 -11.57
C ARG A 161 2.18 3.36 -10.56
N MET A 162 1.61 2.20 -10.80
CA MET A 162 0.73 1.53 -9.86
C MET A 162 1.27 0.14 -9.55
N ALA A 163 1.47 -0.16 -8.27
CA ALA A 163 1.74 -1.51 -7.80
C ALA A 163 0.43 -2.10 -7.27
N VAL A 164 -0.10 -3.10 -7.96
CA VAL A 164 -1.42 -3.67 -7.68
C VAL A 164 -1.39 -5.20 -7.72
N PRO A 165 -1.88 -5.89 -6.67
CA PRO A 165 -2.11 -7.33 -6.73
C PRO A 165 -3.32 -7.63 -7.64
N VAL A 166 -3.13 -8.51 -8.62
CA VAL A 166 -4.14 -8.86 -9.64
C VAL A 166 -4.32 -10.37 -9.71
N GLY A 167 -5.55 -10.82 -9.88
CA GLY A 167 -5.87 -12.22 -10.09
C GLY A 167 -7.11 -12.69 -9.36
N SER A 168 -7.21 -14.00 -9.16
CA SER A 168 -8.33 -14.61 -8.42
C SER A 168 -8.18 -14.42 -6.90
N ARG A 169 -9.19 -14.84 -6.12
CA ARG A 169 -9.07 -14.86 -4.64
C ARG A 169 -7.94 -15.79 -4.13
N HIS A 170 -7.36 -16.64 -4.98
CA HIS A 170 -6.38 -17.65 -4.59
C HIS A 170 -5.03 -17.50 -5.28
N ASP A 171 -5.02 -17.10 -6.55
CA ASP A 171 -3.81 -16.96 -7.38
C ASP A 171 -3.68 -15.51 -7.81
N GLN A 172 -2.64 -14.83 -7.32
CA GLN A 172 -2.42 -13.41 -7.53
C GLN A 172 -0.99 -13.11 -7.91
N LEU A 173 -0.83 -12.10 -8.74
CA LEU A 173 0.45 -11.49 -9.09
C LEU A 173 0.43 -10.02 -8.65
N LEU A 174 1.45 -9.57 -7.94
CA LEU A 174 1.71 -8.15 -7.75
C LEU A 174 2.26 -7.62 -9.07
N GLU A 175 1.50 -6.80 -9.75
CA GLU A 175 1.88 -6.18 -11.01
C GLU A 175 2.34 -4.74 -10.81
N LEU A 176 3.42 -4.37 -11.49
CA LEU A 176 3.79 -2.97 -11.69
C LEU A 176 3.25 -2.51 -13.04
N VAL A 177 2.22 -1.67 -12.98
CA VAL A 177 1.58 -1.04 -14.13
C VAL A 177 2.13 0.38 -14.28
N VAL A 178 2.52 0.75 -15.50
CA VAL A 178 2.99 2.11 -15.83
C VAL A 178 1.99 2.75 -16.77
N ARG A 179 1.61 4.00 -16.52
CA ARG A 179 0.75 4.76 -17.41
C ARG A 179 1.52 5.14 -18.67
N GLY A 180 1.18 4.47 -19.77
CA GLY A 180 1.70 4.78 -21.09
C GLY A 180 0.85 5.80 -21.82
N PRO A 181 1.34 6.33 -22.97
CA PRO A 181 0.59 7.34 -23.75
C PRO A 181 -0.72 6.80 -24.33
N ASP A 182 -0.76 5.55 -24.74
CA ASP A 182 -1.92 4.95 -25.41
C ASP A 182 -2.58 3.83 -24.59
N ARG A 183 -1.84 3.15 -23.74
CA ARG A 183 -2.31 1.99 -22.96
C ARG A 183 -1.43 1.69 -21.75
N PRO A 184 -1.98 0.99 -20.71
CA PRO A 184 -1.19 0.49 -19.60
C PRO A 184 -0.08 -0.48 -20.07
N ARG A 185 1.06 -0.44 -19.37
CA ARG A 185 2.17 -1.38 -19.58
C ARG A 185 2.46 -2.09 -18.27
N VAL A 186 2.24 -3.39 -18.22
CA VAL A 186 2.72 -4.23 -17.11
C VAL A 186 4.21 -4.47 -17.33
N VAL A 187 5.05 -3.98 -16.41
CA VAL A 187 6.51 -4.04 -16.54
C VAL A 187 7.16 -5.05 -15.60
N ARG A 188 6.42 -5.51 -14.58
CA ARG A 188 6.86 -6.55 -13.65
C ARG A 188 5.68 -7.27 -13.04
N SER A 189 5.84 -8.59 -12.79
CA SER A 189 4.86 -9.41 -12.06
C SER A 189 5.58 -10.33 -11.08
N VAL A 190 5.08 -10.43 -9.85
CA VAL A 190 5.65 -11.26 -8.78
C VAL A 190 4.50 -11.99 -8.07
N PRO A 191 4.59 -13.31 -7.82
CA PRO A 191 3.58 -14.04 -7.06
C PRO A 191 3.37 -13.43 -5.67
N CYS A 192 2.10 -13.25 -5.28
CA CYS A 192 1.73 -12.65 -4.00
C CYS A 192 0.41 -13.23 -3.46
N ARG A 193 0.03 -12.80 -2.26
CA ARG A 193 -1.29 -13.06 -1.70
C ARG A 193 -1.75 -11.92 -0.81
N PHE A 194 -2.88 -11.34 -1.18
CA PHE A 194 -3.54 -10.25 -0.49
C PHE A 194 -5.01 -10.57 -0.22
N VAL A 195 -5.61 -9.84 0.71
CA VAL A 195 -7.07 -9.79 0.89
C VAL A 195 -7.74 -9.23 -0.37
N PRO A 196 -9.02 -9.55 -0.65
CA PRO A 196 -9.69 -9.00 -1.82
C PRO A 196 -9.89 -7.48 -1.70
N LEU A 197 -9.65 -6.77 -2.78
CA LEU A 197 -10.09 -5.40 -2.97
C LEU A 197 -11.58 -5.44 -3.32
N VAL A 198 -12.40 -5.03 -2.36
CA VAL A 198 -13.86 -5.05 -2.50
C VAL A 198 -14.36 -3.66 -2.87
N GLY A 199 -15.15 -3.55 -3.92
CA GLY A 199 -15.70 -2.30 -4.43
C GLY A 199 -16.23 -2.42 -5.84
N GLU A 200 -16.59 -1.30 -6.45
CA GLU A 200 -17.25 -1.24 -7.75
C GLU A 200 -16.41 -1.85 -8.87
N GLU A 201 -15.10 -1.57 -8.89
CA GLU A 201 -14.12 -2.13 -9.85
C GLU A 201 -13.27 -3.25 -9.23
N GLY A 202 -13.74 -3.91 -8.16
CA GLY A 202 -13.05 -4.96 -7.44
C GLY A 202 -13.85 -6.26 -7.36
N PHE A 203 -13.62 -7.00 -6.28
CA PHE A 203 -14.47 -8.14 -5.94
C PHE A 203 -15.79 -7.66 -5.31
N SER A 204 -16.88 -8.39 -5.54
CA SER A 204 -18.11 -8.27 -4.74
C SER A 204 -17.88 -8.84 -3.33
N ASP A 205 -18.64 -8.34 -2.35
CA ASP A 205 -18.65 -8.85 -0.96
C ASP A 205 -19.02 -10.33 -0.88
#